data_18fa28f97732e94e5911904c622eb57c
#
_entry.id   18fa28f97732e94e5911904c622eb57c
#
_cell.length_a   1.000
_cell.length_b   1.000
_cell.length_c   1.000
_cell.angle_alpha   90.00
_cell.angle_beta   90.00
_cell.angle_gamma   90.00
#
_symmetry.space_group_name_H-M   'P 1'
#
loop_
_entity.id
_entity.type
_entity.pdbx_description
1 polymer ?
#
loop_
_entity_poly.entity_id
_entity_poly.type
_entity_poly.pdbx_seq_one_letter_code
_entity_poly.pdbx_strand_id
1 'polypeptide(L)'
;MTTKTALITGASRGLGLALARQLAQNGWHLIINARGAAALQSAHVELSALTCITTIAGDVTDPAHRRALTVAAEAAGGVDALINNAGVLGPSPQPGLLDYPLDVLADVYRNNVLTPLGVIQALRPQLKPNAIIINVSSDAAAQPYEGWGGYGSSKAALEQLSAILAEENPQWHVYWVDPGDMQTQMHQDAFPGEDISDRPLPEASVPGFVTLLSGEMPSGRYVARELGD
;
A
#
# COMPACT_ATOMS: atom_id res chain seq x y z
N MET A 1 25.83 8.82 5.17
CA MET A 1 24.49 8.33 5.51
C MET A 1 24.22 7.11 4.66
N THR A 2 23.75 6.01 5.23
CA THR A 2 23.36 4.82 4.45
C THR A 2 22.05 5.13 3.73
N THR A 3 21.95 4.80 2.43
CA THR A 3 20.73 4.96 1.65
C THR A 3 19.62 4.09 2.24
N LYS A 4 18.45 4.66 2.52
CA LYS A 4 17.27 3.92 2.99
C LYS A 4 16.66 3.13 1.83
N THR A 5 16.07 1.97 2.11
CA THR A 5 15.39 1.11 1.14
C THR A 5 13.90 1.04 1.45
N ALA A 6 13.04 1.31 0.46
CA ALA A 6 11.60 1.12 0.55
C ALA A 6 11.11 0.03 -0.40
N LEU A 7 10.23 -0.85 0.10
CA LEU A 7 9.47 -1.78 -0.72
C LEU A 7 8.02 -1.32 -0.82
N ILE A 8 7.51 -1.14 -2.05
CA ILE A 8 6.15 -0.65 -2.32
C ILE A 8 5.40 -1.66 -3.19
N THR A 9 4.28 -2.18 -2.69
CA THR A 9 3.40 -3.03 -3.48
C THR A 9 2.38 -2.19 -4.25
N GLY A 10 2.01 -2.62 -5.48
CA GLY A 10 1.06 -1.87 -6.30
C GLY A 10 1.59 -0.53 -6.83
N ALA A 11 2.90 -0.44 -7.11
CA ALA A 11 3.59 0.81 -7.41
C ALA A 11 3.67 1.19 -8.90
N SER A 12 2.89 0.58 -9.77
CA SER A 12 2.91 0.91 -11.21
C SER A 12 1.97 2.05 -11.62
N ARG A 13 1.10 2.52 -10.72
CA ARG A 13 0.12 3.59 -10.94
C ARG A 13 -0.42 4.15 -9.61
N GLY A 14 -1.19 5.24 -9.72
CA GLY A 14 -1.92 5.83 -8.58
C GLY A 14 -1.00 6.19 -7.42
N LEU A 15 -1.50 6.00 -6.19
CA LEU A 15 -0.77 6.36 -4.97
C LEU A 15 0.59 5.67 -4.87
N GLY A 16 0.67 4.38 -5.19
CA GLY A 16 1.93 3.64 -5.10
C GLY A 16 3.02 4.21 -6.01
N LEU A 17 2.67 4.67 -7.23
CA LEU A 17 3.61 5.33 -8.13
C LEU A 17 3.98 6.74 -7.65
N ALA A 18 3.00 7.51 -7.15
CA ALA A 18 3.26 8.84 -6.59
C ALA A 18 4.23 8.78 -5.39
N LEU A 19 4.04 7.80 -4.50
CA LEU A 19 4.96 7.53 -3.39
C LEU A 19 6.35 7.12 -3.89
N ALA A 20 6.41 6.23 -4.89
CA ALA A 20 7.69 5.80 -5.47
C ALA A 20 8.46 6.98 -6.08
N ARG A 21 7.80 7.90 -6.78
CA ARG A 21 8.39 9.14 -7.32
C ARG A 21 9.00 10.00 -6.22
N GLN A 22 8.24 10.25 -5.17
CA GLN A 22 8.71 11.09 -4.07
C GLN A 22 9.88 10.47 -3.34
N LEU A 23 9.83 9.16 -3.08
CA LEU A 23 10.95 8.48 -2.41
C LEU A 23 12.19 8.39 -3.28
N ALA A 24 12.03 8.23 -4.61
CA ALA A 24 13.14 8.32 -5.56
C ALA A 24 13.82 9.69 -5.52
N GLN A 25 13.03 10.77 -5.52
CA GLN A 25 13.55 12.15 -5.40
C GLN A 25 14.27 12.38 -4.06
N ASN A 26 13.83 11.71 -3.01
CA ASN A 26 14.47 11.75 -1.68
C ASN A 26 15.69 10.81 -1.58
N GLY A 27 16.12 10.18 -2.68
CA GLY A 27 17.29 9.32 -2.74
C GLY A 27 17.16 7.94 -2.10
N TRP A 28 15.92 7.45 -1.90
CA TRP A 28 15.72 6.09 -1.42
C TRP A 28 15.99 5.07 -2.51
N HIS A 29 16.61 3.94 -2.18
CA HIS A 29 16.58 2.75 -3.02
C HIS A 29 15.19 2.15 -3.01
N LEU A 30 14.64 1.80 -4.17
CA LEU A 30 13.27 1.32 -4.31
C LEU A 30 13.22 -0.14 -4.77
N ILE A 31 12.39 -0.92 -4.10
CA ILE A 31 11.91 -2.22 -4.59
C ILE A 31 10.42 -2.04 -4.86
N ILE A 32 10.01 -2.09 -6.12
CA ILE A 32 8.62 -1.90 -6.50
C ILE A 32 8.03 -3.14 -7.16
N ASN A 33 6.77 -3.39 -6.83
CA ASN A 33 6.00 -4.50 -7.35
C ASN A 33 4.70 -4.03 -7.99
N ALA A 34 4.28 -4.71 -9.04
CA ALA A 34 2.93 -4.68 -9.58
C ALA A 34 2.67 -5.92 -10.45
N ARG A 35 1.39 -6.27 -10.67
CA ARG A 35 1.00 -7.39 -11.55
C ARG A 35 1.28 -7.10 -13.03
N GLY A 36 1.02 -5.88 -13.47
CA GLY A 36 1.17 -5.45 -14.86
C GLY A 36 2.63 -5.16 -15.22
N ALA A 37 3.32 -6.09 -15.89
CA ALA A 37 4.72 -5.98 -16.24
C ALA A 37 5.03 -4.74 -17.11
N ALA A 38 4.17 -4.41 -18.09
CA ALA A 38 4.39 -3.25 -18.96
C ALA A 38 4.33 -1.92 -18.19
N ALA A 39 3.29 -1.73 -17.34
CA ALA A 39 3.16 -0.53 -16.52
C ALA A 39 4.28 -0.42 -15.49
N LEU A 40 4.72 -1.54 -14.92
CA LEU A 40 5.84 -1.59 -13.98
C LEU A 40 7.17 -1.25 -14.70
N GLN A 41 7.36 -1.69 -15.93
CA GLN A 41 8.53 -1.33 -16.75
C GLN A 41 8.55 0.17 -17.08
N SER A 42 7.39 0.78 -17.36
CA SER A 42 7.31 2.23 -17.55
C SER A 42 7.72 3.00 -16.29
N ALA A 43 7.26 2.55 -15.11
CA ALA A 43 7.67 3.11 -13.83
C ALA A 43 9.19 2.90 -13.58
N HIS A 44 9.75 1.74 -13.97
CA HIS A 44 11.19 1.50 -13.88
C HIS A 44 11.99 2.52 -14.70
N VAL A 45 11.63 2.71 -15.98
CA VAL A 45 12.33 3.66 -16.86
C VAL A 45 12.31 5.08 -16.29
N GLU A 46 11.16 5.51 -15.78
CA GLU A 46 11.01 6.82 -15.17
C GLU A 46 11.89 6.98 -13.91
N LEU A 47 11.79 6.04 -12.98
CA LEU A 47 12.39 6.16 -11.65
C LEU A 47 13.89 5.82 -11.64
N SER A 48 14.37 5.02 -12.57
CA SER A 48 15.80 4.66 -12.68
C SER A 48 16.70 5.85 -13.01
N ALA A 49 16.15 6.94 -13.54
CA ALA A 49 16.87 8.19 -13.73
C ALA A 49 17.12 8.95 -12.41
N LEU A 50 16.40 8.61 -11.35
CA LEU A 50 16.43 9.31 -10.06
C LEU A 50 17.16 8.52 -8.97
N THR A 51 17.01 7.18 -8.97
CA THR A 51 17.54 6.33 -7.91
C THR A 51 17.81 4.91 -8.37
N CYS A 52 18.48 4.11 -7.52
CA CYS A 52 18.57 2.67 -7.70
C CYS A 52 17.19 2.03 -7.48
N ILE A 53 16.73 1.25 -8.45
CA ILE A 53 15.40 0.63 -8.43
C ILE A 53 15.44 -0.84 -8.85
N THR A 54 14.76 -1.67 -8.10
CA THR A 54 14.48 -3.07 -8.42
C THR A 54 12.99 -3.24 -8.69
N THR A 55 12.64 -3.78 -9.84
CA THR A 55 11.24 -4.03 -10.22
C THR A 55 10.96 -5.52 -10.28
N ILE A 56 9.86 -5.96 -9.66
CA ILE A 56 9.48 -7.37 -9.61
C ILE A 56 8.00 -7.48 -10.02
N ALA A 57 7.77 -7.89 -11.28
CA ALA A 57 6.43 -8.09 -11.80
C ALA A 57 5.84 -9.40 -11.27
N GLY A 58 4.62 -9.35 -10.74
CA GLY A 58 3.90 -10.52 -10.23
C GLY A 58 2.84 -10.19 -9.22
N ASP A 59 2.09 -11.22 -8.83
CA ASP A 59 0.99 -11.09 -7.88
C ASP A 59 1.46 -11.34 -6.45
N VAL A 60 1.31 -10.35 -5.58
CA VAL A 60 1.67 -10.44 -4.16
C VAL A 60 0.80 -11.43 -3.37
N THR A 61 -0.32 -11.89 -3.94
CA THR A 61 -1.13 -12.97 -3.35
C THR A 61 -0.42 -14.33 -3.46
N ASP A 62 0.51 -14.48 -4.43
CA ASP A 62 1.29 -15.69 -4.62
C ASP A 62 2.47 -15.77 -3.62
N PRO A 63 2.54 -16.83 -2.79
CA PRO A 63 3.67 -17.05 -1.90
C PRO A 63 5.03 -17.15 -2.60
N ALA A 64 5.07 -17.67 -3.84
CA ALA A 64 6.32 -17.75 -4.60
C ALA A 64 6.80 -16.36 -5.00
N HIS A 65 5.87 -15.47 -5.37
CA HIS A 65 6.21 -14.09 -5.66
C HIS A 65 6.69 -13.32 -4.43
N ARG A 66 6.07 -13.52 -3.25
CA ARG A 66 6.56 -12.92 -1.99
C ARG A 66 7.98 -13.36 -1.65
N ARG A 67 8.36 -14.60 -1.96
CA ARG A 67 9.78 -15.05 -1.83
C ARG A 67 10.72 -14.27 -2.75
N ALA A 68 10.30 -13.97 -3.98
CA ALA A 68 11.11 -13.12 -4.88
C ALA A 68 11.31 -11.70 -4.32
N LEU A 69 10.29 -11.12 -3.67
CA LEU A 69 10.41 -9.84 -2.97
C LEU A 69 11.41 -9.94 -1.79
N THR A 70 11.40 -11.05 -1.04
CA THR A 70 12.35 -11.28 0.06
C THR A 70 13.79 -11.35 -0.45
N VAL A 71 14.03 -12.06 -1.55
CA VAL A 71 15.38 -12.14 -2.17
C VAL A 71 15.87 -10.75 -2.62
N ALA A 72 14.99 -9.94 -3.21
CA ALA A 72 15.35 -8.57 -3.58
C ALA A 72 15.64 -7.69 -2.37
N ALA A 73 14.85 -7.83 -1.29
CA ALA A 73 15.07 -7.12 -0.04
C ALA A 73 16.41 -7.50 0.61
N GLU A 74 16.77 -8.79 0.58
CA GLU A 74 18.07 -9.28 1.04
C GLU A 74 19.21 -8.69 0.23
N ALA A 75 19.12 -8.72 -1.10
CA ALA A 75 20.12 -8.14 -1.99
C ALA A 75 20.31 -6.63 -1.80
N ALA A 76 19.28 -5.92 -1.37
CA ALA A 76 19.31 -4.50 -1.04
C ALA A 76 19.86 -4.21 0.38
N GLY A 77 20.21 -5.23 1.16
CA GLY A 77 20.71 -5.08 2.53
C GLY A 77 19.61 -4.78 3.56
N GLY A 78 18.38 -5.22 3.29
CA GLY A 78 17.21 -5.05 4.15
C GLY A 78 16.33 -3.85 3.76
N VAL A 79 15.18 -3.76 4.41
CA VAL A 79 14.12 -2.79 4.13
C VAL A 79 13.92 -1.87 5.33
N ASP A 80 14.00 -0.56 5.10
CA ASP A 80 13.71 0.48 6.09
C ASP A 80 12.21 0.81 6.12
N ALA A 81 11.53 0.70 4.97
CA ALA A 81 10.09 0.94 4.90
C ALA A 81 9.38 -0.07 3.97
N LEU A 82 8.30 -0.67 4.47
CA LEU A 82 7.38 -1.49 3.69
C LEU A 82 6.05 -0.74 3.54
N ILE A 83 5.62 -0.52 2.29
CA ILE A 83 4.33 0.10 1.98
C ILE A 83 3.43 -0.93 1.29
N ASN A 84 2.49 -1.49 2.03
CA ASN A 84 1.43 -2.35 1.52
C ASN A 84 0.33 -1.46 0.92
N ASN A 85 0.49 -1.12 -0.35
CA ASN A 85 -0.44 -0.28 -1.09
C ASN A 85 -1.30 -1.09 -2.08
N ALA A 86 -0.85 -2.26 -2.52
CA ALA A 86 -1.64 -3.13 -3.39
C ALA A 86 -2.96 -3.53 -2.71
N GLY A 87 -4.06 -3.38 -3.43
CA GLY A 87 -5.39 -3.76 -2.97
C GLY A 87 -6.38 -3.84 -4.12
N VAL A 88 -7.58 -4.32 -3.83
CA VAL A 88 -8.69 -4.42 -4.78
C VAL A 88 -9.96 -3.85 -4.16
N LEU A 89 -10.79 -3.23 -4.99
CA LEU A 89 -12.10 -2.72 -4.58
C LEU A 89 -13.11 -3.87 -4.36
N GLY A 90 -13.06 -4.87 -5.21
CA GLY A 90 -14.09 -5.89 -5.38
C GLY A 90 -14.90 -5.65 -6.66
N PRO A 91 -16.17 -6.07 -6.71
CA PRO A 91 -17.04 -5.86 -7.87
C PRO A 91 -17.30 -4.37 -8.13
N SER A 92 -17.60 -4.04 -9.38
CA SER A 92 -18.06 -2.70 -9.76
C SER A 92 -19.25 -2.87 -10.75
N PRO A 93 -20.43 -2.30 -10.44
CA PRO A 93 -20.78 -1.61 -9.19
C PRO A 93 -20.72 -2.54 -7.96
N GLN A 94 -20.51 -1.97 -6.79
CA GLN A 94 -20.47 -2.75 -5.56
C GLN A 94 -21.88 -3.19 -5.14
N PRO A 95 -22.11 -4.49 -4.86
CA PRO A 95 -23.41 -4.99 -4.41
C PRO A 95 -23.67 -4.66 -2.94
N GLY A 96 -24.94 -4.65 -2.56
CA GLY A 96 -25.33 -4.67 -1.16
C GLY A 96 -24.78 -5.92 -0.44
N LEU A 97 -24.58 -5.83 0.88
CA LEU A 97 -23.89 -6.89 1.62
C LEU A 97 -24.63 -8.24 1.60
N LEU A 98 -25.96 -8.21 1.55
CA LEU A 98 -26.78 -9.44 1.47
C LEU A 98 -26.71 -10.13 0.10
N ASP A 99 -26.34 -9.38 -0.95
CA ASP A 99 -26.21 -9.87 -2.31
C ASP A 99 -24.74 -10.08 -2.72
N TYR A 100 -23.81 -9.89 -1.78
CA TYR A 100 -22.38 -9.99 -2.06
C TYR A 100 -21.97 -11.45 -2.23
N PRO A 101 -21.42 -11.88 -3.39
CA PRO A 101 -20.97 -13.26 -3.58
C PRO A 101 -19.83 -13.58 -2.62
N LEU A 102 -19.98 -14.66 -1.83
CA LEU A 102 -19.03 -14.99 -0.77
C LEU A 102 -17.64 -15.38 -1.27
N ASP A 103 -17.52 -15.98 -2.44
CA ASP A 103 -16.25 -16.30 -3.09
C ASP A 103 -15.52 -15.01 -3.51
N VAL A 104 -16.22 -14.02 -4.05
CA VAL A 104 -15.67 -12.71 -4.38
C VAL A 104 -15.28 -11.95 -3.11
N LEU A 105 -16.09 -12.01 -2.05
CA LEU A 105 -15.75 -11.44 -0.74
C LEU A 105 -14.46 -12.06 -0.19
N ALA A 106 -14.33 -13.39 -0.28
CA ALA A 106 -13.11 -14.10 0.15
C ALA A 106 -11.88 -13.63 -0.64
N ASP A 107 -12.03 -13.34 -1.94
CA ASP A 107 -10.95 -12.78 -2.76
C ASP A 107 -10.57 -11.36 -2.36
N VAL A 108 -11.55 -10.50 -2.02
CA VAL A 108 -11.27 -9.16 -1.47
C VAL A 108 -10.49 -9.27 -0.17
N TYR A 109 -10.90 -10.14 0.76
CA TYR A 109 -10.18 -10.37 2.02
C TYR A 109 -8.79 -10.96 1.78
N ARG A 110 -8.64 -11.88 0.85
CA ARG A 110 -7.32 -12.43 0.47
C ARG A 110 -6.38 -11.33 0.02
N ASN A 111 -6.85 -10.41 -0.84
CA ASN A 111 -6.05 -9.31 -1.36
C ASN A 111 -5.76 -8.23 -0.31
N ASN A 112 -6.79 -7.77 0.41
CA ASN A 112 -6.70 -6.57 1.24
C ASN A 112 -6.27 -6.86 2.69
N VAL A 113 -6.38 -8.10 3.16
CA VAL A 113 -6.12 -8.48 4.56
C VAL A 113 -4.98 -9.50 4.66
N LEU A 114 -5.16 -10.68 4.04
CA LEU A 114 -4.19 -11.77 4.17
C LEU A 114 -2.89 -11.49 3.42
N THR A 115 -2.97 -10.81 2.28
CA THR A 115 -1.79 -10.51 1.47
C THR A 115 -0.85 -9.52 2.14
N PRO A 116 -1.28 -8.35 2.66
CA PRO A 116 -0.42 -7.46 3.45
C PRO A 116 0.28 -8.18 4.60
N LEU A 117 -0.45 -8.96 5.39
CA LEU A 117 0.13 -9.77 6.45
C LEU A 117 1.16 -10.78 5.91
N GLY A 118 0.83 -11.48 4.82
CA GLY A 118 1.73 -12.44 4.18
C GLY A 118 3.01 -11.80 3.61
N VAL A 119 2.94 -10.54 3.13
CA VAL A 119 4.12 -9.77 2.71
C VAL A 119 4.98 -9.42 3.92
N ILE A 120 4.38 -8.95 5.02
CA ILE A 120 5.11 -8.64 6.26
C ILE A 120 5.80 -9.90 6.80
N GLN A 121 5.09 -11.03 6.86
CA GLN A 121 5.65 -12.31 7.32
C GLN A 121 6.85 -12.77 6.47
N ALA A 122 6.73 -12.68 5.14
CA ALA A 122 7.79 -13.05 4.22
C ALA A 122 9.03 -12.15 4.34
N LEU A 123 8.80 -10.85 4.54
CA LEU A 123 9.87 -9.84 4.64
C LEU A 123 10.44 -9.70 6.06
N ARG A 124 9.84 -10.33 7.07
CA ARG A 124 10.25 -10.18 8.48
C ARG A 124 11.76 -10.30 8.70
N PRO A 125 12.49 -11.27 8.09
CA PRO A 125 13.94 -11.38 8.28
C PRO A 125 14.75 -10.23 7.66
N GLN A 126 14.13 -9.46 6.76
CA GLN A 126 14.74 -8.36 6.00
C GLN A 126 14.30 -6.99 6.51
N LEU A 127 13.30 -6.91 7.39
CA LEU A 127 12.89 -5.66 8.03
C LEU A 127 13.96 -5.24 9.04
N LYS A 128 14.50 -4.03 8.85
CA LYS A 128 15.52 -3.48 9.73
C LYS A 128 14.96 -3.15 11.12
N PRO A 129 15.80 -3.04 12.14
CA PRO A 129 15.41 -2.42 13.40
C PRO A 129 14.82 -1.02 13.14
N ASN A 130 13.70 -0.69 13.78
CA ASN A 130 12.92 0.54 13.55
C ASN A 130 12.33 0.66 12.13
N ALA A 131 12.13 -0.46 11.43
CA ALA A 131 11.46 -0.43 10.13
C ALA A 131 10.06 0.18 10.24
N ILE A 132 9.67 0.88 9.18
CA ILE A 132 8.35 1.48 9.06
C ILE A 132 7.48 0.57 8.20
N ILE A 133 6.31 0.19 8.70
CA ILE A 133 5.31 -0.60 7.97
C ILE A 133 4.08 0.28 7.78
N ILE A 134 3.73 0.57 6.54
CA ILE A 134 2.52 1.32 6.20
C ILE A 134 1.55 0.38 5.49
N ASN A 135 0.37 0.21 6.08
CA ASN A 135 -0.75 -0.46 5.45
C ASN A 135 -1.75 0.60 4.96
N VAL A 136 -1.93 0.72 3.65
CA VAL A 136 -2.87 1.69 3.08
C VAL A 136 -4.29 1.24 3.36
N SER A 137 -5.00 2.05 4.14
CA SER A 137 -6.39 1.86 4.57
C SER A 137 -7.35 2.76 3.75
N SER A 138 -8.45 3.16 4.36
CA SER A 138 -9.50 4.02 3.81
C SER A 138 -10.39 4.53 4.94
N ASP A 139 -11.11 5.62 4.71
CA ASP A 139 -12.22 6.07 5.55
C ASP A 139 -13.32 5.01 5.68
N ALA A 140 -13.54 4.20 4.62
CA ALA A 140 -14.49 3.08 4.62
C ALA A 140 -14.16 1.99 5.67
N ALA A 141 -12.96 2.00 6.25
CA ALA A 141 -12.62 1.12 7.38
C ALA A 141 -13.30 1.57 8.68
N ALA A 142 -13.52 2.88 8.83
CA ALA A 142 -14.04 3.50 10.04
C ALA A 142 -15.53 3.92 9.90
N GLN A 143 -15.97 4.23 8.68
CA GLN A 143 -17.33 4.69 8.41
C GLN A 143 -18.08 3.68 7.55
N PRO A 144 -19.33 3.34 7.93
CA PRO A 144 -20.17 2.45 7.13
C PRO A 144 -20.80 3.21 5.95
N TYR A 145 -20.55 2.72 4.74
CA TYR A 145 -21.20 3.21 3.52
C TYR A 145 -22.01 2.08 2.87
N GLU A 146 -23.19 2.42 2.34
CA GLU A 146 -24.01 1.47 1.57
C GLU A 146 -23.23 0.99 0.33
N GLY A 147 -23.25 -0.33 0.08
CA GLY A 147 -22.52 -0.97 -1.01
C GLY A 147 -21.04 -1.25 -0.71
N TRP A 148 -20.45 -0.68 0.33
CA TRP A 148 -19.02 -0.83 0.62
C TRP A 148 -18.69 -2.01 1.56
N GLY A 149 -19.65 -2.93 1.74
CA GLY A 149 -19.50 -4.02 2.71
C GLY A 149 -18.27 -4.90 2.51
N GLY A 150 -17.90 -5.23 1.27
CA GLY A 150 -16.72 -6.03 0.98
C GLY A 150 -15.42 -5.26 1.22
N TYR A 151 -15.26 -4.11 0.58
CA TYR A 151 -14.06 -3.28 0.69
C TYR A 151 -13.89 -2.73 2.11
N GLY A 152 -14.90 -2.03 2.63
CA GLY A 152 -14.82 -1.37 3.94
C GLY A 152 -14.53 -2.35 5.06
N SER A 153 -15.25 -3.49 5.11
CA SER A 153 -14.97 -4.50 6.13
C SER A 153 -13.56 -5.11 6.00
N SER A 154 -13.03 -5.26 4.78
CA SER A 154 -11.65 -5.73 4.58
C SER A 154 -10.62 -4.70 5.08
N LYS A 155 -10.87 -3.40 4.88
CA LYS A 155 -9.99 -2.34 5.38
C LYS A 155 -10.07 -2.23 6.91
N ALA A 156 -11.25 -2.37 7.52
CA ALA A 156 -11.39 -2.45 8.96
C ALA A 156 -10.61 -3.65 9.57
N ALA A 157 -10.69 -4.81 8.92
CA ALA A 157 -9.91 -5.98 9.32
C ALA A 157 -8.38 -5.72 9.21
N LEU A 158 -7.92 -5.05 8.15
CA LEU A 158 -6.52 -4.68 7.98
C LEU A 158 -6.08 -3.69 9.07
N GLU A 159 -6.90 -2.70 9.43
CA GLU A 159 -6.61 -1.76 10.53
C GLU A 159 -6.44 -2.48 11.86
N GLN A 160 -7.35 -3.42 12.20
CA GLN A 160 -7.24 -4.18 13.42
C GLN A 160 -6.00 -5.08 13.46
N LEU A 161 -5.65 -5.75 12.33
CA LEU A 161 -4.39 -6.50 12.23
C LEU A 161 -3.18 -5.60 12.39
N SER A 162 -3.22 -4.39 11.85
CA SER A 162 -2.12 -3.42 11.97
C SER A 162 -1.92 -2.97 13.42
N ALA A 163 -3.01 -2.71 14.15
CA ALA A 163 -2.96 -2.34 15.56
C ALA A 163 -2.36 -3.47 16.42
N ILE A 164 -2.79 -4.71 16.20
CA ILE A 164 -2.24 -5.89 16.90
C ILE A 164 -0.74 -6.05 16.56
N LEU A 165 -0.38 -5.92 15.28
CA LEU A 165 1.02 -6.03 14.85
C LEU A 165 1.92 -5.00 15.53
N ALA A 166 1.42 -3.77 15.72
CA ALA A 166 2.13 -2.70 16.42
C ALA A 166 2.41 -3.06 17.89
N GLU A 167 1.41 -3.58 18.60
CA GLU A 167 1.55 -4.02 20.00
C GLU A 167 2.52 -5.20 20.16
N GLU A 168 2.47 -6.15 19.23
CA GLU A 168 3.34 -7.33 19.25
C GLU A 168 4.78 -7.03 18.84
N ASN A 169 5.03 -5.92 18.13
CA ASN A 169 6.34 -5.55 17.58
C ASN A 169 6.69 -4.09 17.85
N PRO A 170 6.90 -3.68 19.11
CA PRO A 170 7.16 -2.29 19.50
C PRO A 170 8.47 -1.72 18.93
N GLN A 171 9.33 -2.57 18.34
CA GLN A 171 10.54 -2.15 17.63
C GLN A 171 10.27 -1.62 16.22
N TRP A 172 9.04 -1.72 15.69
CA TRP A 172 8.65 -1.21 14.38
C TRP A 172 7.67 -0.06 14.53
N HIS A 173 7.63 0.84 13.56
CA HIS A 173 6.59 1.84 13.41
C HIS A 173 5.53 1.29 12.46
N VAL A 174 4.35 0.97 12.95
CA VAL A 174 3.27 0.41 12.15
C VAL A 174 2.15 1.45 11.99
N TYR A 175 1.89 1.85 10.76
CA TYR A 175 0.86 2.84 10.42
C TYR A 175 -0.20 2.23 9.52
N TRP A 176 -1.47 2.51 9.80
CA TRP A 176 -2.58 2.23 8.91
C TRP A 176 -3.19 3.55 8.48
N VAL A 177 -3.03 3.84 7.18
CA VAL A 177 -3.14 5.19 6.66
C VAL A 177 -4.28 5.29 5.66
N ASP A 178 -5.21 6.16 5.95
CA ASP A 178 -6.23 6.61 5.03
C ASP A 178 -5.65 7.70 4.12
N PRO A 179 -5.52 7.46 2.81
CA PRO A 179 -4.98 8.45 1.88
C PRO A 179 -6.01 9.53 1.49
N GLY A 180 -7.29 9.34 1.83
CA GLY A 180 -8.42 10.11 1.33
C GLY A 180 -8.76 9.80 -0.13
N ASP A 181 -9.85 10.40 -0.62
CA ASP A 181 -10.30 10.24 -2.00
C ASP A 181 -9.28 10.78 -3.00
N MET A 182 -9.03 10.02 -4.05
CA MET A 182 -8.04 10.38 -5.06
C MET A 182 -8.56 10.08 -6.47
N GLN A 183 -8.16 10.89 -7.43
CA GLN A 183 -8.40 10.65 -8.85
C GLN A 183 -7.58 9.43 -9.32
N THR A 184 -8.11 8.23 -9.11
CA THR A 184 -7.47 6.95 -9.46
C THR A 184 -8.45 6.04 -10.19
N GLN A 185 -7.93 5.03 -10.89
CA GLN A 185 -8.78 4.01 -11.51
C GLN A 185 -9.64 3.28 -10.48
N MET A 186 -9.12 2.99 -9.27
CA MET A 186 -9.90 2.35 -8.21
C MET A 186 -11.08 3.22 -7.76
N HIS A 187 -10.90 4.53 -7.66
CA HIS A 187 -11.98 5.45 -7.33
C HIS A 187 -13.00 5.54 -8.46
N GLN A 188 -12.56 5.59 -9.73
CA GLN A 188 -13.47 5.53 -10.89
C GLN A 188 -14.26 4.21 -10.93
N ASP A 189 -13.64 3.08 -10.57
CA ASP A 189 -14.31 1.78 -10.50
C ASP A 189 -15.33 1.76 -9.34
N ALA A 190 -15.10 2.52 -8.26
CA ALA A 190 -16.05 2.65 -7.14
C ALA A 190 -17.29 3.48 -7.53
N PHE A 191 -17.12 4.46 -8.42
CA PHE A 191 -18.16 5.37 -8.88
C PHE A 191 -18.27 5.31 -10.42
N PRO A 192 -18.79 4.19 -10.98
CA PRO A 192 -18.86 4.01 -12.42
C PRO A 192 -19.81 5.02 -13.06
N GLY A 193 -19.30 5.76 -14.05
CA GLY A 193 -20.05 6.77 -14.78
C GLY A 193 -20.10 8.15 -14.12
N GLU A 194 -19.54 8.33 -12.94
CA GLU A 194 -19.38 9.65 -12.33
C GLU A 194 -18.11 10.34 -12.82
N ASP A 195 -18.15 11.67 -12.88
CA ASP A 195 -16.96 12.49 -13.10
C ASP A 195 -16.21 12.65 -11.77
N ILE A 196 -15.02 12.10 -11.70
CA ILE A 196 -14.14 12.18 -10.53
C ILE A 196 -13.01 13.20 -10.69
N SER A 197 -13.10 14.08 -11.69
CA SER A 197 -12.05 15.08 -11.97
C SER A 197 -11.91 16.14 -10.87
N ASP A 198 -12.92 16.27 -9.99
CA ASP A 198 -12.91 17.10 -8.80
C ASP A 198 -12.11 16.47 -7.63
N ARG A 199 -11.78 15.20 -7.71
CA ARG A 199 -10.95 14.53 -6.70
C ARG A 199 -9.49 14.94 -6.86
N PRO A 200 -8.76 15.17 -5.74
CA PRO A 200 -7.34 15.48 -5.81
C PRO A 200 -6.53 14.35 -6.46
N LEU A 201 -5.41 14.70 -7.10
CA LEU A 201 -4.46 13.71 -7.60
C LEU A 201 -3.81 12.94 -6.42
N PRO A 202 -3.31 11.72 -6.65
CA PRO A 202 -2.64 10.92 -5.62
C PRO A 202 -1.48 11.64 -4.92
N GLU A 203 -0.83 12.56 -5.62
CA GLU A 203 0.28 13.39 -5.14
C GLU A 203 -0.12 14.26 -3.93
N ALA A 204 -1.39 14.63 -3.80
CA ALA A 204 -1.88 15.43 -2.68
C ALA A 204 -1.81 14.70 -1.32
N SER A 205 -1.78 13.37 -1.32
CA SER A 205 -1.67 12.58 -0.09
C SER A 205 -0.22 12.23 0.26
N VAL A 206 0.72 12.38 -0.69
CA VAL A 206 2.13 11.98 -0.53
C VAL A 206 2.83 12.68 0.65
N PRO A 207 2.66 13.99 0.90
CA PRO A 207 3.33 14.66 2.03
C PRO A 207 3.08 13.98 3.37
N GLY A 208 1.84 13.59 3.67
CA GLY A 208 1.53 12.88 4.92
C GLY A 208 2.23 11.53 5.06
N PHE A 209 2.39 10.78 3.96
CA PHE A 209 3.19 9.56 3.97
C PHE A 209 4.67 9.86 4.22
N VAL A 210 5.21 10.93 3.66
CA VAL A 210 6.60 11.34 3.90
C VAL A 210 6.82 11.70 5.37
N THR A 211 5.86 12.38 6.00
CA THR A 211 5.89 12.67 7.44
C THR A 211 5.97 11.37 8.25
N LEU A 212 5.14 10.37 7.96
CA LEU A 212 5.18 9.07 8.63
C LEU A 212 6.48 8.30 8.38
N LEU A 213 7.09 8.44 7.21
CA LEU A 213 8.36 7.82 6.85
C LEU A 213 9.59 8.44 7.56
N SER A 214 9.41 9.53 8.32
CA SER A 214 10.43 10.01 9.28
C SER A 214 10.63 9.01 10.42
N GLY A 215 9.59 8.29 10.82
CA GLY A 215 9.58 7.37 11.98
C GLY A 215 9.45 8.09 13.32
N GLU A 216 9.06 9.36 13.33
CA GLU A 216 8.92 10.16 14.56
C GLU A 216 7.53 10.05 15.20
N MET A 217 6.55 9.58 14.42
CA MET A 217 5.18 9.42 14.90
C MET A 217 4.99 8.07 15.62
N PRO A 218 4.12 7.99 16.64
CA PRO A 218 3.76 6.70 17.25
C PRO A 218 2.99 5.83 16.24
N SER A 219 3.08 4.50 16.41
CA SER A 219 2.23 3.57 15.64
C SER A 219 0.75 3.91 15.80
N GLY A 220 -0.03 3.88 14.70
CA GLY A 220 -1.43 4.28 14.78
C GLY A 220 -2.12 4.48 13.43
N ARG A 221 -3.39 4.88 13.51
CA ARG A 221 -4.21 5.32 12.39
C ARG A 221 -3.94 6.78 12.07
N TYR A 222 -3.75 7.07 10.78
CA TYR A 222 -3.56 8.43 10.31
C TYR A 222 -4.36 8.70 9.04
N VAL A 223 -4.77 9.95 8.86
CA VAL A 223 -5.29 10.47 7.60
C VAL A 223 -4.16 11.26 6.95
N ALA A 224 -3.69 10.82 5.78
CA ALA A 224 -2.48 11.36 5.18
C ALA A 224 -2.56 12.87 4.92
N ARG A 225 -3.72 13.37 4.51
CA ARG A 225 -3.91 14.79 4.22
C ARG A 225 -3.92 15.70 5.44
N GLU A 226 -4.12 15.14 6.63
CA GLU A 226 -4.07 15.89 7.89
C GLU A 226 -2.63 16.05 8.41
N LEU A 227 -1.68 15.30 7.85
CA LEU A 227 -0.27 15.31 8.24
C LEU A 227 0.62 16.14 7.29
N GLY A 228 0.09 16.55 6.16
CA GLY A 228 0.88 17.16 5.07
C GLY A 228 0.98 18.69 5.09
N ASP A 229 0.54 19.35 6.16
CA ASP A 229 0.59 20.82 6.34
C ASP A 229 1.87 21.26 7.04
#